data_a6a1dc1e8e335ee63b6f460d05c11317
#
_entry.id   a6a1dc1e8e335ee63b6f460d05c11317
#
_cell.length_a   1.000
_cell.length_b   1.000
_cell.length_c   1.000
_cell.angle_alpha   90.00
_cell.angle_beta   90.00
_cell.angle_gamma   90.00
#
_symmetry.space_group_name_H-M   'P 1'
#
loop_
_entity.id
_entity.type
_entity.pdbx_description
1 polymer ?
#
loop_
_entity_poly.entity_id
_entity_poly.type
_entity_poly.pdbx_seq_one_letter_code
_entity_poly.pdbx_strand_id
1 'polypeptide(L)'
;PDDLDIKIQELRQITDWEKPIYVKVGATRTFNDVKLAVHSGADVVVVDGMQGGSAATQTCFIEHVGIPTLAAVRQAVNALEDLDMKGKVQLIVSGGIRTGADVAKALAMGADAVAIGQGVLVALGCNGETYFQNGAHHDAIADYNALGTAPGFCHHCHTGKCPVGITTQDAILEQRLSPEVGAKHLKNYIKTLNMELTTIARACGKQNVHHLEPEDLVALTIEAAAMAGVPLAGTNWIPGQGF
;
A
#
# COMPACT_ATOMS: atom_id res chain seq x y z
N PRO A 1 17.18 -0.85 -18.48
CA PRO A 1 16.73 -2.26 -18.41
C PRO A 1 17.86 -3.17 -17.97
N ASP A 2 19.01 -3.08 -18.66
CA ASP A 2 20.15 -3.99 -18.46
C ASP A 2 20.68 -3.99 -17.03
N ASP A 3 20.76 -2.82 -16.39
CA ASP A 3 21.21 -2.71 -14.99
C ASP A 3 20.28 -3.44 -14.01
N LEU A 4 18.97 -3.42 -14.26
CA LEU A 4 18.01 -4.14 -13.43
C LEU A 4 18.13 -5.65 -13.62
N ASP A 5 18.30 -6.11 -14.85
CA ASP A 5 18.51 -7.52 -15.15
C ASP A 5 19.80 -8.03 -14.51
N ILE A 6 20.94 -7.33 -14.70
CA ILE A 6 22.21 -7.66 -14.06
C ILE A 6 22.04 -7.77 -12.54
N LYS A 7 21.34 -6.82 -11.91
CA LYS A 7 21.15 -6.81 -10.47
C LYS A 7 20.28 -7.99 -9.98
N ILE A 8 19.24 -8.34 -10.73
CA ILE A 8 18.42 -9.51 -10.42
C ILE A 8 19.24 -10.80 -10.55
N GLN A 9 20.07 -10.94 -11.60
CA GLN A 9 20.93 -12.11 -11.76
C GLN A 9 21.96 -12.23 -10.63
N GLU A 10 22.57 -11.12 -10.20
CA GLU A 10 23.46 -11.12 -9.01
C GLU A 10 22.74 -11.63 -7.75
N LEU A 11 21.52 -11.11 -7.49
CA LEU A 11 20.75 -11.52 -6.32
C LEU A 11 20.36 -13.00 -6.39
N ARG A 12 20.01 -13.50 -7.56
CA ARG A 12 19.72 -14.93 -7.76
C ARG A 12 20.96 -15.80 -7.49
N GLN A 13 22.13 -15.42 -7.98
CA GLN A 13 23.39 -16.12 -7.73
C GLN A 13 23.75 -16.14 -6.24
N ILE A 14 23.63 -15.00 -5.55
CA ILE A 14 23.92 -14.88 -4.12
C ILE A 14 22.99 -15.77 -3.27
N THR A 15 21.76 -15.98 -3.73
CA THR A 15 20.74 -16.76 -3.02
C THR A 15 20.57 -18.17 -3.56
N ASP A 16 21.51 -18.65 -4.39
CA ASP A 16 21.46 -19.97 -5.05
C ASP A 16 20.11 -20.23 -5.75
N TRP A 17 19.47 -19.16 -6.30
CA TRP A 17 18.15 -19.20 -6.94
C TRP A 17 17.00 -19.68 -6.04
N GLU A 18 17.21 -19.71 -4.73
CA GLU A 18 16.19 -20.17 -3.77
C GLU A 18 15.20 -19.09 -3.35
N LYS A 19 15.52 -17.81 -3.53
CA LYS A 19 14.71 -16.70 -3.01
C LYS A 19 13.98 -15.97 -4.13
N PRO A 20 12.69 -15.63 -3.91
CA PRO A 20 11.95 -14.82 -4.87
C PRO A 20 12.49 -13.39 -4.90
N ILE A 21 12.52 -12.80 -6.09
CA ILE A 21 12.95 -11.42 -6.31
C ILE A 21 11.74 -10.50 -6.43
N TYR A 22 11.68 -9.53 -5.53
CA TYR A 22 10.66 -8.49 -5.50
C TYR A 22 11.22 -7.21 -6.11
N VAL A 23 10.52 -6.66 -7.11
CA VAL A 23 10.85 -5.34 -7.66
C VAL A 23 9.73 -4.37 -7.31
N LYS A 24 10.08 -3.30 -6.58
CA LYS A 24 9.12 -2.25 -6.21
C LYS A 24 9.31 -1.05 -7.13
N VAL A 25 8.20 -0.58 -7.72
CA VAL A 25 8.14 0.59 -8.59
C VAL A 25 7.11 1.59 -8.09
N GLY A 26 7.41 2.88 -8.19
CA GLY A 26 6.42 3.94 -7.99
C GLY A 26 5.43 3.99 -9.16
N ALA A 27 4.16 4.25 -8.87
CA ALA A 27 3.14 4.32 -9.90
C ALA A 27 3.26 5.62 -10.72
N THR A 28 3.97 5.55 -11.82
CA THR A 28 4.12 6.63 -12.82
C THR A 28 3.68 6.11 -14.19
N ARG A 29 4.58 5.54 -14.96
CA ARG A 29 4.27 4.82 -16.21
C ARG A 29 4.07 3.32 -15.92
N THR A 30 3.15 3.03 -15.03
CA THR A 30 2.99 1.71 -14.37
C THR A 30 2.95 0.55 -15.35
N PHE A 31 2.21 0.68 -16.46
CA PHE A 31 2.15 -0.37 -17.49
C PHE A 31 3.54 -0.76 -18.02
N ASN A 32 4.37 0.24 -18.37
CA ASN A 32 5.71 0.00 -18.92
C ASN A 32 6.69 -0.45 -17.84
N ASP A 33 6.61 0.13 -16.65
CA ASP A 33 7.53 -0.17 -15.55
C ASP A 33 7.32 -1.60 -15.02
N VAL A 34 6.06 -2.07 -14.96
CA VAL A 34 5.74 -3.46 -14.62
C VAL A 34 6.27 -4.42 -15.69
N LYS A 35 6.07 -4.12 -16.99
CA LYS A 35 6.62 -4.94 -18.07
C LYS A 35 8.14 -5.03 -17.99
N LEU A 36 8.81 -3.91 -17.72
CA LEU A 36 10.26 -3.88 -17.54
C LEU A 36 10.72 -4.77 -16.38
N ALA A 37 10.08 -4.67 -15.21
CA ALA A 37 10.40 -5.48 -14.05
C ALA A 37 10.24 -6.99 -14.35
N VAL A 38 9.15 -7.36 -15.03
CA VAL A 38 8.87 -8.74 -15.43
C VAL A 38 9.90 -9.26 -16.44
N HIS A 39 10.24 -8.48 -17.46
CA HIS A 39 11.27 -8.86 -18.46
C HIS A 39 12.65 -9.02 -17.83
N SER A 40 12.97 -8.22 -16.80
CA SER A 40 14.21 -8.37 -16.03
C SER A 40 14.20 -9.55 -15.04
N GLY A 41 13.11 -10.31 -14.96
CA GLY A 41 13.05 -11.55 -14.19
C GLY A 41 12.51 -11.41 -12.76
N ALA A 42 11.69 -10.40 -12.46
CA ALA A 42 11.01 -10.30 -11.17
C ALA A 42 9.99 -11.44 -10.98
N ASP A 43 9.95 -12.04 -9.80
CA ASP A 43 8.91 -12.99 -9.40
C ASP A 43 7.68 -12.27 -8.86
N VAL A 44 7.90 -11.11 -8.25
CA VAL A 44 6.87 -10.27 -7.64
C VAL A 44 7.10 -8.81 -8.02
N VAL A 45 6.07 -8.14 -8.50
CA VAL A 45 6.11 -6.69 -8.70
C VAL A 45 5.27 -6.00 -7.63
N VAL A 46 5.87 -5.02 -6.95
CA VAL A 46 5.19 -4.19 -5.95
C VAL A 46 4.95 -2.81 -6.56
N VAL A 47 3.71 -2.44 -6.76
CA VAL A 47 3.33 -1.12 -7.28
C VAL A 47 2.88 -0.21 -6.14
N ASP A 48 3.57 0.91 -5.96
CA ASP A 48 3.29 1.90 -4.91
C ASP A 48 2.62 3.14 -5.53
N GLY A 49 1.31 3.31 -5.27
CA GLY A 49 0.56 4.47 -5.75
C GLY A 49 0.98 5.78 -5.07
N MET A 50 0.57 6.91 -5.63
CA MET A 50 0.92 8.24 -5.16
C MET A 50 0.55 8.53 -3.69
N GLN A 51 -0.39 7.78 -3.11
CA GLN A 51 -0.74 7.90 -1.68
C GLN A 51 0.29 7.24 -0.76
N GLY A 52 1.24 6.46 -1.31
CA GLY A 52 2.36 5.87 -0.59
C GLY A 52 3.58 6.78 -0.61
N GLY A 53 4.63 6.31 0.04
CA GLY A 53 5.93 6.96 0.06
C GLY A 53 6.39 7.35 1.46
N SER A 54 7.62 7.83 1.54
CA SER A 54 8.19 8.37 2.77
C SER A 54 8.08 9.89 2.75
N ALA A 55 7.67 10.55 3.79
CA ALA A 55 7.62 12.02 3.88
C ALA A 55 8.99 12.74 3.70
N ALA A 56 10.05 12.02 3.33
CA ALA A 56 11.40 12.50 3.14
C ALA A 56 11.73 12.96 1.70
N THR A 57 10.73 13.05 0.83
CA THR A 57 10.91 13.54 -0.55
C THR A 57 10.56 15.03 -0.69
N GLN A 58 10.99 15.65 -1.80
CA GLN A 58 10.67 17.04 -2.07
C GLN A 58 9.18 17.25 -2.34
N THR A 59 8.65 18.40 -1.96
CA THR A 59 7.23 18.77 -2.13
C THR A 59 6.76 18.64 -3.58
N CYS A 60 7.60 18.99 -4.57
CA CYS A 60 7.25 18.88 -5.97
C CYS A 60 6.97 17.42 -6.41
N PHE A 61 7.62 16.44 -5.78
CA PHE A 61 7.32 15.03 -6.06
C PHE A 61 6.03 14.57 -5.38
N ILE A 62 5.77 15.05 -4.17
CA ILE A 62 4.52 14.74 -3.45
C ILE A 62 3.32 15.27 -4.22
N GLU A 63 3.41 16.50 -4.72
CA GLU A 63 2.28 17.21 -5.37
C GLU A 63 2.06 16.81 -6.85
N HIS A 64 3.12 16.43 -7.57
CA HIS A 64 3.07 16.40 -9.03
C HIS A 64 3.57 15.09 -9.67
N VAL A 65 4.06 14.12 -8.90
CA VAL A 65 4.61 12.87 -9.45
C VAL A 65 3.85 11.66 -8.94
N GLY A 66 3.48 10.78 -9.87
CA GLY A 66 2.72 9.57 -9.57
C GLY A 66 1.24 9.66 -9.92
N ILE A 67 0.61 8.50 -9.94
CA ILE A 67 -0.82 8.33 -10.16
C ILE A 67 -1.48 7.63 -8.96
N PRO A 68 -2.79 7.81 -8.76
CA PRO A 68 -3.51 7.13 -7.68
C PRO A 68 -3.39 5.61 -7.77
N THR A 69 -3.30 4.95 -6.61
CA THR A 69 -3.24 3.49 -6.49
C THR A 69 -4.35 2.80 -7.28
N LEU A 70 -5.57 3.34 -7.26
CA LEU A 70 -6.71 2.82 -8.01
C LEU A 70 -6.41 2.68 -9.52
N ALA A 71 -5.84 3.71 -10.12
CA ALA A 71 -5.45 3.69 -11.54
C ALA A 71 -4.23 2.78 -11.79
N ALA A 72 -3.29 2.77 -10.84
CA ALA A 72 -2.06 1.99 -10.96
C ALA A 72 -2.32 0.49 -10.97
N VAL A 73 -3.25 -0.01 -10.15
CA VAL A 73 -3.62 -1.44 -10.13
C VAL A 73 -4.06 -1.91 -11.51
N ARG A 74 -4.97 -1.19 -12.15
CA ARG A 74 -5.48 -1.60 -13.48
C ARG A 74 -4.38 -1.59 -14.54
N GLN A 75 -3.49 -0.58 -14.54
CA GLN A 75 -2.37 -0.54 -15.47
C GLN A 75 -1.39 -1.69 -15.24
N ALA A 76 -1.13 -2.06 -13.98
CA ALA A 76 -0.26 -3.19 -13.64
C ALA A 76 -0.86 -4.53 -14.09
N VAL A 77 -2.15 -4.74 -13.85
CA VAL A 77 -2.86 -5.94 -14.29
C VAL A 77 -2.85 -6.05 -15.82
N ASN A 78 -3.16 -4.97 -16.55
CA ASN A 78 -3.09 -4.95 -18.00
C ASN A 78 -1.68 -5.29 -18.52
N ALA A 79 -0.62 -4.85 -17.85
CA ALA A 79 0.75 -5.16 -18.22
C ALA A 79 1.05 -6.67 -18.05
N LEU A 80 0.58 -7.28 -16.96
CA LEU A 80 0.74 -8.71 -16.72
C LEU A 80 -0.08 -9.55 -17.72
N GLU A 81 -1.29 -9.12 -18.05
CA GLU A 81 -2.14 -9.75 -19.05
C GLU A 81 -1.51 -9.67 -20.45
N ASP A 82 -1.00 -8.51 -20.85
CA ASP A 82 -0.33 -8.31 -22.14
C ASP A 82 0.94 -9.17 -22.33
N LEU A 83 1.60 -9.52 -21.23
CA LEU A 83 2.76 -10.41 -21.21
C LEU A 83 2.41 -11.90 -21.02
N ASP A 84 1.15 -12.26 -20.87
CA ASP A 84 0.70 -13.61 -20.44
C ASP A 84 1.36 -14.05 -19.12
N MET A 85 1.60 -13.11 -18.20
CA MET A 85 2.26 -13.32 -16.91
C MET A 85 1.31 -13.17 -15.71
N LYS A 86 0.04 -12.84 -15.93
CA LYS A 86 -0.98 -12.82 -14.87
C LYS A 86 -1.11 -14.21 -14.24
N GLY A 87 -0.98 -14.27 -12.89
CA GLY A 87 -0.95 -15.52 -12.13
C GLY A 87 0.38 -16.27 -12.14
N LYS A 88 1.38 -15.84 -12.92
CA LYS A 88 2.77 -16.36 -12.92
C LYS A 88 3.70 -15.42 -12.14
N VAL A 89 3.57 -14.12 -12.36
CA VAL A 89 4.20 -13.08 -11.56
C VAL A 89 3.16 -12.49 -10.63
N GLN A 90 3.47 -12.39 -9.34
CA GLN A 90 2.54 -11.84 -8.35
C GLN A 90 2.56 -10.32 -8.35
N LEU A 91 1.38 -9.72 -8.15
CA LEU A 91 1.21 -8.28 -8.03
C LEU A 91 0.86 -7.91 -6.59
N ILE A 92 1.73 -7.13 -5.96
CA ILE A 92 1.46 -6.51 -4.66
C ILE A 92 1.17 -5.02 -4.87
N VAL A 93 0.15 -4.52 -4.22
CA VAL A 93 -0.26 -3.11 -4.33
C VAL A 93 -0.07 -2.40 -3.00
N SER A 94 0.49 -1.20 -3.05
CA SER A 94 0.78 -0.33 -1.91
C SER A 94 0.28 1.09 -2.19
N GLY A 95 0.04 1.85 -1.13
CA GLY A 95 -0.37 3.25 -1.20
C GLY A 95 -1.83 3.47 -0.85
N GLY A 96 -2.10 4.07 0.32
CA GLY A 96 -3.44 4.44 0.76
C GLY A 96 -4.32 3.31 1.28
N ILE A 97 -3.81 2.09 1.40
CA ILE A 97 -4.56 0.95 1.96
C ILE A 97 -4.69 1.11 3.47
N ARG A 98 -5.93 1.11 3.99
CA ARG A 98 -6.23 1.39 5.40
C ARG A 98 -7.26 0.47 6.01
N THR A 99 -8.21 -0.03 5.22
CA THR A 99 -9.37 -0.81 5.67
C THR A 99 -9.47 -2.13 4.92
N GLY A 100 -10.26 -3.07 5.43
CA GLY A 100 -10.57 -4.32 4.73
C GLY A 100 -11.30 -4.08 3.40
N ALA A 101 -12.05 -2.99 3.28
CA ALA A 101 -12.69 -2.60 2.03
C ALA A 101 -11.67 -2.14 0.96
N ASP A 102 -10.58 -1.45 1.35
CA ASP A 102 -9.52 -1.11 0.42
C ASP A 102 -8.81 -2.37 -0.08
N VAL A 103 -8.55 -3.32 0.81
CA VAL A 103 -7.97 -4.62 0.45
C VAL A 103 -8.89 -5.37 -0.50
N ALA A 104 -10.20 -5.46 -0.20
CA ALA A 104 -11.17 -6.14 -1.06
C ALA A 104 -11.19 -5.57 -2.48
N LYS A 105 -11.17 -4.24 -2.61
CA LYS A 105 -11.12 -3.56 -3.91
C LYS A 105 -9.83 -3.86 -4.67
N ALA A 106 -8.68 -3.82 -3.99
CA ALA A 106 -7.40 -4.11 -4.61
C ALA A 106 -7.34 -5.57 -5.13
N LEU A 107 -7.80 -6.53 -4.33
CA LEU A 107 -7.88 -7.94 -4.74
C LEU A 107 -8.86 -8.13 -5.89
N ALA A 108 -10.07 -7.55 -5.81
CA ALA A 108 -11.07 -7.63 -6.87
C ALA A 108 -10.58 -7.02 -8.19
N MET A 109 -9.75 -5.98 -8.14
CA MET A 109 -9.11 -5.41 -9.33
C MET A 109 -7.96 -6.25 -9.88
N GLY A 110 -7.57 -7.32 -9.20
CA GLY A 110 -6.59 -8.29 -9.66
C GLY A 110 -5.22 -8.22 -8.99
N ALA A 111 -5.05 -7.53 -7.87
CA ALA A 111 -3.86 -7.68 -7.03
C ALA A 111 -3.86 -9.04 -6.33
N ASP A 112 -2.68 -9.62 -6.10
CA ASP A 112 -2.54 -10.86 -5.33
C ASP A 112 -2.40 -10.58 -3.83
N ALA A 113 -1.84 -9.42 -3.47
CA ALA A 113 -1.69 -8.98 -2.09
C ALA A 113 -1.60 -7.44 -2.00
N VAL A 114 -1.62 -6.94 -0.76
CA VAL A 114 -1.43 -5.51 -0.48
C VAL A 114 -0.33 -5.30 0.56
N ALA A 115 0.35 -4.16 0.47
CA ALA A 115 1.28 -3.69 1.49
C ALA A 115 0.70 -2.47 2.20
N ILE A 116 0.75 -2.48 3.54
CA ILE A 116 0.19 -1.42 4.38
C ILE A 116 1.31 -0.80 5.20
N GLY A 117 1.57 0.48 4.97
CA GLY A 117 2.56 1.26 5.73
C GLY A 117 1.90 2.11 6.81
N GLN A 118 1.39 3.27 6.43
CA GLN A 118 0.88 4.27 7.37
C GLN A 118 -0.28 3.78 8.24
N GLY A 119 -1.18 2.93 7.72
CA GLY A 119 -2.26 2.34 8.51
C GLY A 119 -1.75 1.54 9.70
N VAL A 120 -0.65 0.80 9.53
CA VAL A 120 0.03 0.07 10.61
C VAL A 120 0.67 1.04 11.59
N LEU A 121 1.35 2.09 11.12
CA LEU A 121 1.97 3.09 12.00
C LEU A 121 0.92 3.82 12.85
N VAL A 122 -0.23 4.17 12.27
CA VAL A 122 -1.36 4.77 13.00
C VAL A 122 -1.91 3.82 14.06
N ALA A 123 -2.03 2.54 13.74
CA ALA A 123 -2.43 1.52 14.72
C ALA A 123 -1.44 1.40 15.89
N LEU A 124 -0.15 1.66 15.65
CA LEU A 124 0.89 1.70 16.68
C LEU A 124 0.88 3.00 17.52
N GLY A 125 0.10 4.01 17.12
CA GLY A 125 0.01 5.30 17.81
C GLY A 125 0.58 6.49 17.03
N CYS A 126 1.01 6.33 15.78
CA CYS A 126 1.45 7.43 14.93
C CYS A 126 0.35 8.50 14.81
N ASN A 127 0.73 9.76 14.90
CA ASN A 127 -0.19 10.89 14.91
C ASN A 127 -1.20 10.90 16.07
N GLY A 128 -0.98 10.11 17.13
CA GLY A 128 -1.77 10.15 18.37
C GLY A 128 -1.46 11.38 19.21
N GLU A 129 -2.45 11.89 19.91
CA GLU A 129 -2.28 13.00 20.87
C GLU A 129 -1.49 12.58 22.12
N THR A 130 -1.48 11.29 22.39
CA THR A 130 -0.82 10.71 23.56
C THR A 130 0.02 9.50 23.20
N TYR A 131 1.01 9.19 24.04
CA TYR A 131 1.78 7.94 24.02
C TYR A 131 1.69 7.24 25.37
N PHE A 132 1.98 5.95 25.40
CA PHE A 132 1.92 5.13 26.63
C PHE A 132 3.35 4.82 27.11
N GLN A 133 3.69 5.29 28.30
CA GLN A 133 5.01 5.07 28.92
C GLN A 133 4.86 4.89 30.43
N ASN A 134 5.63 3.97 31.02
CA ASN A 134 5.66 3.73 32.47
C ASN A 134 4.26 3.49 33.10
N GLY A 135 3.37 2.81 32.38
CA GLY A 135 2.04 2.46 32.89
C GLY A 135 1.00 3.57 32.76
N ALA A 136 1.31 4.71 32.15
CA ALA A 136 0.42 5.85 32.01
C ALA A 136 0.41 6.44 30.60
N HIS A 137 -0.67 7.16 30.26
CA HIS A 137 -0.74 7.98 29.05
C HIS A 137 -0.13 9.35 29.32
N HIS A 138 0.71 9.81 28.41
CA HIS A 138 1.37 11.11 28.41
C HIS A 138 0.98 11.90 27.17
N ASP A 139 0.85 13.20 27.33
CA ASP A 139 0.53 14.13 26.23
C ASP A 139 1.74 14.34 25.32
N ALA A 140 1.52 14.34 24.00
CA ALA A 140 2.54 14.57 22.98
C ALA A 140 2.35 15.89 22.22
N ILE A 141 1.33 16.69 22.55
CA ILE A 141 0.96 17.90 21.79
C ILE A 141 2.09 18.94 21.78
N ALA A 142 2.79 19.10 22.90
CA ALA A 142 3.91 20.04 22.97
C ALA A 142 5.06 19.66 22.02
N ASP A 143 5.35 18.37 21.86
CA ASP A 143 6.37 17.88 20.92
C ASP A 143 5.96 18.09 19.46
N TYR A 144 4.67 17.88 19.12
CA TYR A 144 4.15 18.20 17.78
C TYR A 144 4.27 19.70 17.49
N ASN A 145 3.89 20.55 18.43
CA ASN A 145 4.01 22.00 18.29
C ASN A 145 5.46 22.45 18.09
N ALA A 146 6.41 21.82 18.79
CA ALA A 146 7.85 22.09 18.62
C ALA A 146 8.38 21.73 17.22
N LEU A 147 7.70 20.82 16.52
CA LEU A 147 7.98 20.45 15.12
C LEU A 147 7.19 21.31 14.11
N GLY A 148 6.36 22.26 14.56
CA GLY A 148 5.51 23.07 13.69
C GLY A 148 4.35 22.31 13.07
N THR A 149 3.86 21.25 13.74
CA THR A 149 2.76 20.41 13.26
C THR A 149 1.77 20.09 14.39
N ALA A 150 0.77 19.25 14.12
CA ALA A 150 -0.22 18.81 15.08
C ALA A 150 -0.49 17.31 14.94
N PRO A 151 -1.09 16.64 15.96
CA PRO A 151 -1.60 15.30 15.82
C PRO A 151 -2.53 15.17 14.61
N GLY A 152 -2.41 14.07 13.84
CA GLY A 152 -3.13 13.87 12.60
C GLY A 152 -2.48 14.46 11.34
N PHE A 153 -1.56 15.43 11.49
CA PHE A 153 -0.91 16.15 10.38
C PHE A 153 0.61 15.98 10.35
N CYS A 154 1.19 15.18 11.24
CA CYS A 154 2.63 15.01 11.33
C CYS A 154 3.19 14.22 10.13
N HIS A 155 4.28 14.73 9.55
CA HIS A 155 5.03 14.12 8.45
C HIS A 155 6.56 14.19 8.69
N HIS A 156 6.98 14.26 9.95
CA HIS A 156 8.38 14.45 10.35
C HIS A 156 9.15 13.14 10.63
N CYS A 157 8.76 12.02 10.01
CA CYS A 157 9.40 10.71 10.22
C CYS A 157 10.91 10.71 9.93
N HIS A 158 11.36 11.55 9.00
CA HIS A 158 12.76 11.66 8.56
C HIS A 158 13.65 12.46 9.52
N THR A 159 13.07 13.16 10.52
CA THR A 159 13.84 14.03 11.42
C THR A 159 14.44 13.31 12.62
N GLY A 160 14.00 12.07 12.91
CA GLY A 160 14.34 11.36 14.13
C GLY A 160 13.67 11.87 15.40
N LYS A 161 12.84 12.91 15.31
CA LYS A 161 12.17 13.59 16.46
C LYS A 161 10.69 13.18 16.56
N CYS A 162 10.40 11.89 16.45
CA CYS A 162 9.02 11.39 16.49
C CYS A 162 8.39 11.64 17.86
N PRO A 163 7.27 12.42 17.96
CA PRO A 163 6.62 12.73 19.23
C PRO A 163 6.12 11.51 20.01
N VAL A 164 5.81 10.43 19.31
CA VAL A 164 5.26 9.17 19.87
C VAL A 164 6.26 8.00 19.82
N GLY A 165 7.53 8.26 19.49
CA GLY A 165 8.60 7.27 19.62
C GLY A 165 8.70 6.21 18.53
N ILE A 166 7.94 6.30 17.43
CA ILE A 166 7.88 5.22 16.41
C ILE A 166 9.07 5.30 15.44
N THR A 167 9.38 6.51 14.93
CA THR A 167 10.42 6.72 13.92
C THR A 167 11.58 7.55 14.48
N THR A 168 12.24 7.04 15.51
CA THR A 168 13.34 7.71 16.18
C THR A 168 14.38 6.67 16.62
N GLN A 169 15.61 7.13 16.82
CA GLN A 169 16.70 6.39 17.48
C GLN A 169 17.20 7.17 18.73
N ASP A 170 16.48 8.23 19.12
CA ASP A 170 16.74 8.94 20.37
C ASP A 170 16.34 8.06 21.56
N ALA A 171 17.25 7.81 22.45
CA ALA A 171 17.09 6.90 23.59
C ALA A 171 15.96 7.32 24.57
N ILE A 172 15.55 8.60 24.57
CA ILE A 172 14.44 9.08 25.39
C ILE A 172 13.12 8.91 24.61
N LEU A 173 13.10 9.31 23.34
CA LEU A 173 11.91 9.26 22.51
C LEU A 173 11.47 7.83 22.18
N GLU A 174 12.42 6.92 21.93
CA GLU A 174 12.08 5.52 21.61
C GLU A 174 11.30 4.82 22.74
N GLN A 175 11.50 5.23 24.00
CA GLN A 175 10.79 4.68 25.16
C GLN A 175 9.29 5.04 25.17
N ARG A 176 8.83 5.93 24.31
CA ARG A 176 7.42 6.31 24.16
C ARG A 176 6.61 5.25 23.40
N LEU A 177 7.27 4.35 22.68
CA LEU A 177 6.62 3.20 22.04
C LEU A 177 6.70 1.99 22.97
N SER A 178 5.58 1.63 23.62
CA SER A 178 5.45 0.38 24.36
C SER A 178 5.20 -0.79 23.39
N PRO A 179 6.14 -1.75 23.26
CA PRO A 179 5.96 -2.90 22.38
C PRO A 179 4.72 -3.73 22.68
N GLU A 180 4.39 -3.92 23.98
CA GLU A 180 3.23 -4.71 24.39
C GLU A 180 1.90 -4.05 23.99
N VAL A 181 1.78 -2.74 24.22
CA VAL A 181 0.59 -1.96 23.84
C VAL A 181 0.49 -1.87 22.33
N GLY A 182 1.59 -1.57 21.64
CA GLY A 182 1.66 -1.51 20.20
C GLY A 182 1.28 -2.82 19.53
N ALA A 183 1.82 -3.94 20.01
CA ALA A 183 1.46 -5.28 19.50
C ALA A 183 -0.03 -5.60 19.66
N LYS A 184 -0.65 -5.21 20.79
CA LYS A 184 -2.08 -5.38 21.01
C LYS A 184 -2.91 -4.54 20.03
N HIS A 185 -2.54 -3.29 19.81
CA HIS A 185 -3.22 -2.41 18.88
C HIS A 185 -3.09 -2.92 17.43
N LEU A 186 -1.89 -3.27 17.01
CA LEU A 186 -1.65 -3.82 15.69
C LEU A 186 -2.42 -5.13 15.46
N LYS A 187 -2.41 -6.05 16.44
CA LYS A 187 -3.20 -7.28 16.38
C LYS A 187 -4.69 -6.98 16.16
N ASN A 188 -5.25 -6.01 16.89
CA ASN A 188 -6.66 -5.64 16.78
C ASN A 188 -6.95 -5.02 15.40
N TYR A 189 -6.06 -4.15 14.89
CA TYR A 189 -6.18 -3.56 13.57
C TYR A 189 -6.21 -4.63 12.47
N ILE A 190 -5.25 -5.55 12.45
CA ILE A 190 -5.21 -6.64 11.47
C ILE A 190 -6.42 -7.56 11.58
N LYS A 191 -6.89 -7.85 12.82
CA LYS A 191 -8.10 -8.64 13.03
C LYS A 191 -9.34 -7.95 12.45
N THR A 192 -9.51 -6.66 12.69
CA THR A 192 -10.64 -5.86 12.16
C THR A 192 -10.58 -5.80 10.63
N LEU A 193 -9.41 -5.53 10.06
CA LEU A 193 -9.20 -5.50 8.62
C LEU A 193 -9.59 -6.83 7.96
N ASN A 194 -9.14 -7.96 8.53
CA ASN A 194 -9.50 -9.29 8.04
C ASN A 194 -11.00 -9.59 8.18
N MET A 195 -11.62 -9.13 9.28
CA MET A 195 -13.06 -9.29 9.48
C MET A 195 -13.87 -8.52 8.43
N GLU A 196 -13.52 -7.26 8.15
CA GLU A 196 -14.14 -6.48 7.08
C GLU A 196 -13.98 -7.14 5.72
N LEU A 197 -12.73 -7.51 5.36
CA LEU A 197 -12.41 -8.16 4.09
C LEU A 197 -13.21 -9.44 3.88
N THR A 198 -13.24 -10.33 4.88
CA THR A 198 -13.97 -11.59 4.79
C THR A 198 -15.50 -11.38 4.78
N THR A 199 -15.99 -10.36 5.45
CA THR A 199 -17.42 -9.99 5.42
C THR A 199 -17.83 -9.53 4.03
N ILE A 200 -17.03 -8.68 3.38
CA ILE A 200 -17.26 -8.22 2.01
C ILE A 200 -17.22 -9.40 1.04
N ALA A 201 -16.20 -10.25 1.11
CA ALA A 201 -16.10 -11.42 0.23
C ALA A 201 -17.33 -12.34 0.37
N ARG A 202 -17.81 -12.59 1.59
CA ARG A 202 -19.03 -13.37 1.82
C ARG A 202 -20.28 -12.69 1.27
N ALA A 203 -20.39 -11.37 1.37
CA ALA A 203 -21.50 -10.61 0.79
C ALA A 203 -21.53 -10.72 -0.74
N CYS A 204 -20.36 -10.83 -1.39
CA CYS A 204 -20.22 -11.13 -2.82
C CYS A 204 -20.38 -12.64 -3.15
N GLY A 205 -20.74 -13.49 -2.18
CA GLY A 205 -20.90 -14.93 -2.39
C GLY A 205 -19.59 -15.70 -2.52
N LYS A 206 -18.44 -15.11 -2.15
CA LYS A 206 -17.12 -15.72 -2.29
C LYS A 206 -16.73 -16.45 -0.98
N GLN A 207 -16.15 -17.64 -1.12
CA GLN A 207 -15.63 -18.44 0.01
C GLN A 207 -14.16 -18.11 0.34
N ASN A 208 -13.45 -17.49 -0.60
CA ASN A 208 -12.06 -17.05 -0.45
C ASN A 208 -11.94 -15.61 -0.93
N VAL A 209 -11.19 -14.79 -0.21
CA VAL A 209 -10.96 -13.37 -0.56
C VAL A 209 -10.23 -13.21 -1.89
N HIS A 210 -9.41 -14.18 -2.29
CA HIS A 210 -8.74 -14.20 -3.59
C HIS A 210 -9.66 -14.61 -4.77
N HIS A 211 -10.92 -14.90 -4.49
CA HIS A 211 -11.94 -15.11 -5.53
C HIS A 211 -12.74 -13.84 -5.83
N LEU A 212 -12.43 -12.73 -5.16
CA LEU A 212 -12.95 -11.43 -5.54
C LEU A 212 -12.41 -11.05 -6.93
N GLU A 213 -13.30 -10.53 -7.77
CA GLU A 213 -13.04 -10.27 -9.19
C GLU A 213 -13.66 -8.93 -9.63
N PRO A 214 -13.28 -8.37 -10.79
CA PRO A 214 -13.79 -7.08 -11.24
C PRO A 214 -15.32 -7.02 -11.36
N GLU A 215 -15.98 -8.15 -11.59
CA GLU A 215 -17.44 -8.30 -11.65
C GLU A 215 -18.13 -8.04 -10.29
N ASP A 216 -17.40 -8.14 -9.19
CA ASP A 216 -17.87 -7.79 -7.84
C ASP A 216 -17.85 -6.27 -7.59
N LEU A 217 -17.35 -5.48 -8.54
CA LEU A 217 -17.16 -4.03 -8.42
C LEU A 217 -18.03 -3.24 -9.38
N VAL A 218 -18.53 -2.11 -8.90
CA VAL A 218 -19.09 -1.03 -9.73
C VAL A 218 -18.50 0.30 -9.25
N ALA A 219 -18.28 1.22 -10.18
CA ALA A 219 -17.79 2.56 -9.85
C ALA A 219 -18.97 3.54 -9.70
N LEU A 220 -18.89 4.42 -8.71
CA LEU A 220 -19.93 5.43 -8.46
C LEU A 220 -19.75 6.70 -9.29
N THR A 221 -18.58 6.92 -9.89
CA THR A 221 -18.28 8.06 -10.76
C THR A 221 -17.62 7.59 -12.05
N ILE A 222 -17.72 8.41 -13.10
CA ILE A 222 -17.13 8.12 -14.41
C ILE A 222 -15.60 8.02 -14.28
N GLU A 223 -14.98 8.89 -13.50
CA GLU A 223 -13.52 8.89 -13.28
C GLU A 223 -13.07 7.59 -12.60
N ALA A 224 -13.79 7.15 -11.57
CA ALA A 224 -13.50 5.89 -10.90
C ALA A 224 -13.70 4.69 -11.85
N ALA A 225 -14.74 4.70 -12.67
CA ALA A 225 -14.99 3.67 -13.68
C ALA A 225 -13.84 3.59 -14.69
N ALA A 226 -13.38 4.74 -15.18
CA ALA A 226 -12.27 4.83 -16.14
C ALA A 226 -10.95 4.33 -15.52
N MET A 227 -10.65 4.76 -14.28
CA MET A 227 -9.42 4.36 -13.59
C MET A 227 -9.40 2.87 -13.22
N ALA A 228 -10.51 2.34 -12.72
CA ALA A 228 -10.60 0.96 -12.27
C ALA A 228 -10.88 -0.04 -13.42
N GLY A 229 -11.42 0.42 -14.54
CA GLY A 229 -11.86 -0.45 -15.64
C GLY A 229 -13.05 -1.33 -15.27
N VAL A 230 -13.98 -0.80 -14.46
CA VAL A 230 -15.19 -1.49 -14.02
C VAL A 230 -16.43 -0.69 -14.43
N PRO A 231 -17.62 -1.31 -14.49
CA PRO A 231 -18.84 -0.63 -14.93
C PRO A 231 -19.22 0.56 -14.03
N LEU A 232 -19.76 1.61 -14.65
CA LEU A 232 -20.44 2.68 -13.91
C LEU A 232 -21.73 2.12 -13.30
N ALA A 233 -21.98 2.41 -12.04
CA ALA A 233 -23.11 1.91 -11.28
C ALA A 233 -24.45 2.17 -12.02
N GLY A 234 -25.27 1.12 -12.11
CA GLY A 234 -26.54 1.16 -12.84
C GLY A 234 -26.44 1.01 -14.36
N THR A 235 -25.25 0.74 -14.89
CA THR A 235 -24.98 0.51 -16.32
C THR A 235 -24.03 -0.67 -16.51
N ASN A 236 -23.90 -1.13 -17.77
CA ASN A 236 -22.83 -2.06 -18.18
C ASN A 236 -21.67 -1.33 -18.87
N TRP A 237 -21.67 0.00 -18.85
CA TRP A 237 -20.68 0.79 -19.55
C TRP A 237 -19.39 0.94 -18.77
N ILE A 238 -18.29 0.60 -19.42
CA ILE A 238 -16.92 0.83 -18.94
C ILE A 238 -16.29 1.89 -19.84
N PRO A 239 -15.88 3.07 -19.31
CA PRO A 239 -15.25 4.09 -20.11
C PRO A 239 -14.00 3.59 -20.85
N GLY A 240 -13.92 3.87 -22.17
CA GLY A 240 -12.82 3.47 -23.02
C GLY A 240 -12.93 2.05 -23.59
N GLN A 241 -13.95 1.28 -23.22
CA GLN A 241 -14.31 0.03 -23.89
C GLN A 241 -15.48 0.31 -24.83
N GLY A 242 -15.43 -0.25 -26.05
CA GLY A 242 -16.54 -0.14 -27.00
C GLY A 242 -17.81 -0.82 -26.45
N PHE A 243 -18.96 -0.42 -26.99
CA PHE A 243 -20.23 -1.07 -26.72
C PHE A 243 -20.27 -2.44 -27.37
#